data_4d7aecc4ade3b7851963b8843191ee40
#
_entry.id   4d7aecc4ade3b7851963b8843191ee40
#
_cell.length_a   1.000
_cell.length_b   1.000
_cell.length_c   1.000
_cell.angle_alpha   90.00
_cell.angle_beta   90.00
_cell.angle_gamma   90.00
#
_symmetry.space_group_name_H-M   'P 1'
#
loop_
_entity.id
_entity.type
_entity.pdbx_description
1 polymer ?
#
loop_
_entity_poly.entity_id
_entity_poly.type
_entity_poly.pdbx_seq_one_letter_code
_entity_poly.pdbx_strand_id
1 'polypeptide(L)'
;MKFVRGLGAALAASVLLVPAAALSAKESGPVPVQVAKKTEVTVDSASGPHVFHVELARTTEEQERGLMFRTNIPQDGGMLFTPYPAEGAPREASFWMKNTPTALDILFIRGDGTIARIGENAAPFSEDNVKSGEPVAAVLEINAGLAAKLGIKAGDKVRWAKQ
;
A
#
# COMPACT_ATOMS: atom_id res chain seq x y z
N MET A 1 -86.27 -31.37 -29.76
CA MET A 1 -85.71 -32.23 -30.82
C MET A 1 -84.39 -31.57 -31.27
N LYS A 2 -83.30 -32.33 -31.31
CA LYS A 2 -81.96 -32.14 -31.81
C LYS A 2 -80.89 -31.72 -30.76
N PHE A 3 -80.13 -32.69 -30.40
CA PHE A 3 -78.81 -32.67 -29.67
C PHE A 3 -77.76 -32.01 -30.55
N VAL A 4 -76.94 -31.20 -29.95
CA VAL A 4 -75.57 -30.91 -30.46
C VAL A 4 -74.57 -31.10 -29.35
N ARG A 5 -73.66 -32.02 -29.56
CA ARG A 5 -72.51 -32.32 -28.73
C ARG A 5 -71.47 -31.23 -28.90
N GLY A 6 -71.03 -30.62 -27.80
CA GLY A 6 -69.86 -29.75 -27.75
C GLY A 6 -68.67 -30.52 -27.30
N LEU A 7 -67.62 -30.53 -28.10
CA LEU A 7 -66.29 -31.10 -27.82
C LEU A 7 -65.58 -30.28 -26.76
N GLY A 8 -65.17 -30.99 -25.70
CA GLY A 8 -64.26 -30.42 -24.71
C GLY A 8 -62.84 -30.46 -25.23
N ALA A 9 -62.18 -29.31 -25.38
CA ALA A 9 -60.73 -29.22 -25.63
C ALA A 9 -60.00 -29.18 -24.31
N ALA A 10 -59.24 -30.25 -24.02
CA ALA A 10 -58.32 -30.30 -22.89
C ALA A 10 -57.07 -29.52 -23.25
N LEU A 11 -56.83 -28.39 -22.57
CA LEU A 11 -55.54 -27.67 -22.60
C LEU A 11 -54.57 -28.41 -21.69
N ALA A 12 -53.57 -29.06 -22.28
CA ALA A 12 -52.43 -29.57 -21.57
C ALA A 12 -51.45 -28.45 -21.29
N ALA A 13 -51.31 -28.01 -20.03
CA ALA A 13 -50.31 -27.09 -19.59
C ALA A 13 -48.97 -27.76 -19.49
N SER A 14 -48.08 -27.58 -20.43
CA SER A 14 -46.68 -28.00 -20.35
C SER A 14 -45.92 -27.14 -19.41
N VAL A 15 -45.61 -27.65 -18.21
CA VAL A 15 -44.68 -27.02 -17.26
C VAL A 15 -43.26 -27.22 -17.77
N LEU A 16 -42.65 -26.16 -18.29
CA LEU A 16 -41.24 -26.13 -18.63
C LEU A 16 -40.45 -26.05 -17.32
N LEU A 17 -39.83 -27.17 -16.96
CA LEU A 17 -38.87 -27.23 -15.84
C LEU A 17 -37.56 -26.59 -16.31
N VAL A 18 -37.31 -25.33 -15.86
CA VAL A 18 -36.03 -24.64 -16.07
C VAL A 18 -35.03 -25.24 -15.07
N PRO A 19 -33.92 -25.85 -15.53
CA PRO A 19 -32.88 -26.28 -14.58
C PRO A 19 -32.26 -25.07 -13.92
N ALA A 20 -32.33 -24.99 -12.60
CA ALA A 20 -31.57 -24.03 -11.82
C ALA A 20 -30.06 -24.27 -12.03
N ALA A 21 -29.43 -23.43 -12.84
CA ALA A 21 -27.96 -23.42 -12.92
C ALA A 21 -27.43 -23.06 -11.54
N ALA A 22 -26.84 -24.04 -10.86
CA ALA A 22 -26.11 -23.80 -9.64
C ALA A 22 -24.94 -22.84 -9.95
N LEU A 23 -25.07 -21.55 -9.53
CA LEU A 23 -23.96 -20.63 -9.46
C LEU A 23 -22.97 -21.25 -8.44
N SER A 24 -21.92 -21.89 -8.95
CA SER A 24 -20.79 -22.29 -8.13
C SER A 24 -20.12 -21.01 -7.66
N ALA A 25 -20.43 -20.56 -6.45
CA ALA A 25 -19.66 -19.56 -5.75
C ALA A 25 -18.27 -20.15 -5.57
N LYS A 26 -17.31 -19.62 -6.34
CA LYS A 26 -15.90 -19.91 -6.15
C LYS A 26 -15.54 -19.37 -4.78
N GLU A 27 -15.48 -20.27 -3.78
CA GLU A 27 -14.97 -19.93 -2.47
C GLU A 27 -13.55 -19.35 -2.68
N SER A 28 -13.41 -18.03 -2.49
CA SER A 28 -12.11 -17.42 -2.36
C SER A 28 -11.52 -17.98 -1.05
N GLY A 29 -10.63 -18.94 -1.18
CA GLY A 29 -9.84 -19.43 -0.05
C GLY A 29 -9.15 -18.24 0.64
N PRO A 30 -8.66 -18.42 1.88
CA PRO A 30 -8.01 -17.34 2.63
C PRO A 30 -6.93 -16.72 1.76
N VAL A 31 -7.04 -15.41 1.53
CA VAL A 31 -6.03 -14.65 0.77
C VAL A 31 -4.69 -14.90 1.46
N PRO A 32 -3.66 -15.41 0.76
CA PRO A 32 -2.37 -15.62 1.39
C PRO A 32 -1.91 -14.32 2.06
N VAL A 33 -1.61 -14.38 3.35
CA VAL A 33 -0.95 -13.26 4.02
C VAL A 33 0.41 -13.13 3.35
N GLN A 34 0.55 -12.19 2.43
CA GLN A 34 1.84 -11.90 1.83
C GLN A 34 2.71 -11.33 2.94
N VAL A 35 3.70 -12.13 3.35
CA VAL A 35 4.75 -11.65 4.26
C VAL A 35 5.51 -10.60 3.48
N ALA A 36 5.36 -9.34 3.89
CA ALA A 36 6.06 -8.24 3.24
C ALA A 36 7.57 -8.52 3.25
N LYS A 37 8.18 -8.42 2.08
CA LYS A 37 9.63 -8.61 1.94
C LYS A 37 10.34 -7.53 2.74
N LYS A 38 11.22 -7.91 3.66
CA LYS A 38 12.02 -6.97 4.45
C LYS A 38 13.38 -6.75 3.83
N THR A 39 13.92 -5.55 4.04
CA THR A 39 15.30 -5.21 3.68
C THR A 39 15.93 -4.38 4.79
N GLU A 40 17.26 -4.40 4.82
CA GLU A 40 18.04 -3.52 5.65
C GLU A 40 18.30 -2.20 4.91
N VAL A 41 18.09 -1.09 5.60
CA VAL A 41 18.38 0.27 5.14
C VAL A 41 19.31 0.91 6.14
N THR A 42 20.43 1.44 5.68
CA THR A 42 21.37 2.23 6.50
C THR A 42 21.24 3.70 6.14
N VAL A 43 21.04 4.54 7.15
CA VAL A 43 21.11 6.01 7.02
C VAL A 43 22.39 6.48 7.69
N ASP A 44 23.29 7.09 6.92
CA ASP A 44 24.53 7.65 7.43
C ASP A 44 24.30 9.11 7.82
N SER A 45 24.24 9.39 9.13
CA SER A 45 24.12 10.74 9.67
C SER A 45 25.43 11.21 10.31
N ALA A 46 25.47 12.46 10.75
CA ALA A 46 26.62 13.00 11.47
C ALA A 46 26.89 12.28 12.80
N SER A 47 25.87 11.62 13.39
CA SER A 47 25.99 10.81 14.61
C SER A 47 26.46 9.36 14.35
N GLY A 48 26.62 8.98 13.09
CA GLY A 48 27.01 7.64 12.64
C GLY A 48 25.94 6.94 11.81
N PRO A 49 26.19 5.69 11.42
CA PRO A 49 25.23 4.88 10.66
C PRO A 49 24.08 4.37 11.55
N HIS A 50 22.87 4.44 11.04
CA HIS A 50 21.65 3.91 11.67
C HIS A 50 21.02 2.87 10.77
N VAL A 51 20.76 1.69 11.31
CA VAL A 51 20.22 0.55 10.57
C VAL A 51 18.74 0.38 10.88
N PHE A 52 17.93 0.24 9.84
CA PHE A 52 16.48 -0.03 9.90
C PHE A 52 16.16 -1.32 9.15
N HIS A 53 15.24 -2.12 9.68
CA HIS A 53 14.73 -3.37 9.09
C HIS A 53 13.32 -3.14 8.59
N VAL A 54 13.18 -2.66 7.36
CA VAL A 54 11.94 -2.13 6.83
C VAL A 54 11.27 -3.06 5.83
N GLU A 55 9.96 -2.94 5.69
CA GLU A 55 9.20 -3.59 4.62
C GLU A 55 9.48 -2.87 3.30
N LEU A 56 9.38 -3.61 2.18
CA LEU A 56 9.51 -3.04 0.82
C LEU A 56 8.15 -2.83 0.19
N ALA A 57 7.93 -1.65 -0.38
CA ALA A 57 6.79 -1.34 -1.25
C ALA A 57 7.32 -1.07 -2.67
N ARG A 58 7.09 -2.01 -3.59
CA ARG A 58 7.66 -2.03 -4.94
C ARG A 58 6.63 -1.90 -6.04
N THR A 59 5.40 -2.38 -5.80
CA THR A 59 4.30 -2.25 -6.75
C THR A 59 3.44 -1.04 -6.44
N THR A 60 2.63 -0.62 -7.40
CA THR A 60 1.69 0.49 -7.22
C THR A 60 0.75 0.22 -6.05
N GLU A 61 0.18 -0.99 -5.93
CA GLU A 61 -0.72 -1.36 -4.85
C GLU A 61 -0.03 -1.35 -3.48
N GLU A 62 1.24 -1.83 -3.41
CA GLU A 62 2.02 -1.78 -2.16
C GLU A 62 2.31 -0.34 -1.75
N GLN A 63 2.65 0.54 -2.71
CA GLN A 63 2.92 1.95 -2.46
C GLN A 63 1.65 2.73 -2.08
N GLU A 64 0.52 2.45 -2.71
CA GLU A 64 -0.76 3.06 -2.36
C GLU A 64 -1.23 2.64 -0.96
N ARG A 65 -0.99 1.40 -0.58
CA ARG A 65 -1.30 0.89 0.76
C ARG A 65 -0.34 1.42 1.82
N GLY A 66 0.95 1.43 1.55
CA GLY A 66 1.98 1.85 2.50
C GLY A 66 1.80 1.22 3.88
N LEU A 67 1.95 2.03 4.93
CA LEU A 67 1.78 1.64 6.34
C LEU A 67 0.34 1.83 6.87
N MET A 68 -0.65 1.94 5.99
CA MET A 68 -2.06 2.00 6.41
C MET A 68 -2.42 0.82 7.31
N PHE A 69 -3.21 1.11 8.35
CA PHE A 69 -3.71 0.15 9.36
C PHE A 69 -2.62 -0.51 10.23
N ARG A 70 -1.37 -0.04 10.18
CA ARG A 70 -0.27 -0.51 11.03
C ARG A 70 -0.26 0.25 12.36
N THR A 71 -0.52 -0.46 13.46
CA THR A 71 -0.55 0.10 14.83
C THR A 71 0.72 -0.19 15.61
N ASN A 72 1.56 -1.11 15.13
CA ASN A 72 2.77 -1.54 15.83
C ASN A 72 3.93 -1.67 14.82
N ILE A 73 4.65 -0.57 14.62
CA ILE A 73 5.86 -0.53 13.82
C ILE A 73 7.05 -0.67 14.79
N PRO A 74 7.94 -1.67 14.62
CA PRO A 74 9.15 -1.79 15.43
C PRO A 74 9.96 -0.49 15.44
N GLN A 75 10.74 -0.24 16.49
CA GLN A 75 11.48 1.02 16.61
C GLN A 75 12.54 1.20 15.50
N ASP A 76 13.09 0.08 15.02
CA ASP A 76 13.98 0.01 13.86
C ASP A 76 13.26 -0.39 12.56
N GLY A 77 11.93 -0.41 12.60
CA GLY A 77 11.06 -0.76 11.46
C GLY A 77 10.61 0.44 10.66
N GLY A 78 9.86 0.15 9.60
CA GLY A 78 9.31 1.15 8.69
C GLY A 78 8.99 0.54 7.34
N MET A 79 8.94 1.38 6.30
CA MET A 79 8.73 0.95 4.93
C MET A 79 9.60 1.75 3.95
N LEU A 80 10.21 1.05 3.01
CA LEU A 80 10.96 1.63 1.90
C LEU A 80 10.19 1.46 0.60
N PHE A 81 9.82 2.57 -0.01
CA PHE A 81 9.19 2.67 -1.32
C PHE A 81 10.30 2.81 -2.37
N THR A 82 10.57 1.74 -3.11
CA THR A 82 11.66 1.74 -4.12
C THR A 82 11.42 0.70 -5.22
N PRO A 83 11.46 1.10 -6.53
CA PRO A 83 11.62 2.48 -7.02
C PRO A 83 10.43 3.35 -6.64
N TYR A 84 10.60 4.68 -6.62
CA TYR A 84 9.49 5.61 -6.48
C TYR A 84 9.46 6.58 -7.68
N PRO A 85 8.31 6.73 -8.33
CA PRO A 85 7.13 5.87 -8.19
C PRO A 85 7.44 4.41 -8.58
N ALA A 86 6.51 3.48 -8.30
CA ALA A 86 6.67 2.06 -8.68
C ALA A 86 6.94 1.89 -10.17
N GLU A 87 6.37 2.77 -10.99
CA GLU A 87 6.51 2.77 -12.45
C GLU A 87 6.87 4.17 -12.95
N GLY A 88 7.67 4.22 -14.00
CA GLY A 88 8.08 5.46 -14.67
C GLY A 88 9.31 6.11 -14.06
N ALA A 89 9.54 7.36 -14.45
CA ALA A 89 10.69 8.14 -14.00
C ALA A 89 10.46 8.75 -12.62
N PRO A 90 11.53 9.05 -11.85
CA PRO A 90 11.43 9.81 -10.61
C PRO A 90 10.62 11.10 -10.79
N ARG A 91 9.77 11.38 -9.80
CA ARG A 91 8.90 12.56 -9.78
C ARG A 91 8.77 13.12 -8.38
N GLU A 92 8.18 14.31 -8.24
CA GLU A 92 7.80 14.84 -6.94
C GLU A 92 6.88 13.85 -6.23
N ALA A 93 7.25 13.49 -5.01
CA ALA A 93 6.45 12.64 -4.14
C ALA A 93 5.45 13.47 -3.32
N SER A 94 4.26 12.91 -3.11
CA SER A 94 3.22 13.49 -2.29
C SER A 94 2.60 12.38 -1.44
N PHE A 95 2.81 12.44 -0.14
CA PHE A 95 2.37 11.43 0.84
C PHE A 95 1.33 12.02 1.78
N TRP A 96 0.45 11.21 2.27
CA TRP A 96 -0.56 11.52 3.27
C TRP A 96 -0.59 10.43 4.34
N MET A 97 -1.27 10.70 5.46
CA MET A 97 -1.39 9.74 6.57
C MET A 97 -2.79 9.12 6.64
N LYS A 98 -3.52 9.10 5.51
CA LYS A 98 -4.85 8.48 5.46
C LYS A 98 -4.79 7.03 5.93
N ASN A 99 -5.69 6.64 6.82
CA ASN A 99 -5.74 5.30 7.41
C ASN A 99 -4.43 4.85 8.11
N THR A 100 -3.52 5.75 8.42
CA THR A 100 -2.23 5.46 9.08
C THR A 100 -2.28 5.91 10.54
N PRO A 101 -2.47 5.00 11.51
CA PRO A 101 -2.68 5.34 12.91
C PRO A 101 -1.39 5.68 13.67
N THR A 102 -0.23 5.41 13.07
CA THR A 102 1.10 5.68 13.67
C THR A 102 1.69 6.93 13.05
N ALA A 103 2.16 7.88 13.86
CA ALA A 103 2.90 9.04 13.37
C ALA A 103 4.25 8.63 12.76
N LEU A 104 4.65 9.27 11.66
CA LEU A 104 5.83 8.90 10.88
C LEU A 104 6.73 10.10 10.58
N ASP A 105 8.03 9.82 10.44
CA ASP A 105 8.96 10.67 9.70
C ASP A 105 9.07 10.12 8.28
N ILE A 106 8.91 10.98 7.27
CA ILE A 106 8.90 10.61 5.84
C ILE A 106 10.15 11.20 5.19
N LEU A 107 11.13 10.34 4.86
CA LEU A 107 12.41 10.71 4.28
C LEU A 107 12.34 10.56 2.75
N PHE A 108 12.41 11.65 2.03
CA PHE A 108 12.41 11.68 0.56
C PHE A 108 13.85 11.58 0.04
N ILE A 109 14.12 10.60 -0.84
CA ILE A 109 15.48 10.18 -1.22
C ILE A 109 15.69 10.37 -2.72
N ARG A 110 16.73 11.13 -3.10
CA ARG A 110 17.13 11.34 -4.50
C ARG A 110 17.68 10.06 -5.13
N GLY A 111 17.82 10.07 -6.45
CA GLY A 111 18.39 8.95 -7.20
C GLY A 111 19.86 8.65 -6.86
N ASP A 112 20.59 9.61 -6.32
CA ASP A 112 21.95 9.43 -5.81
C ASP A 112 22.02 8.87 -4.39
N GLY A 113 20.88 8.66 -3.74
CA GLY A 113 20.75 8.15 -2.37
C GLY A 113 20.86 9.21 -1.28
N THR A 114 20.89 10.51 -1.60
CA THR A 114 20.85 11.56 -0.57
C THR A 114 19.42 11.90 -0.16
N ILE A 115 19.20 12.23 1.10
CA ILE A 115 17.92 12.74 1.58
C ILE A 115 17.69 14.14 1.01
N ALA A 116 16.62 14.31 0.24
CA ALA A 116 16.20 15.60 -0.29
C ALA A 116 15.55 16.46 0.80
N ARG A 117 14.62 15.84 1.52
CA ARG A 117 13.79 16.44 2.55
C ARG A 117 13.27 15.40 3.52
N ILE A 118 12.91 15.83 4.72
CA ILE A 118 12.19 15.03 5.72
C ILE A 118 10.88 15.72 6.05
N GLY A 119 9.77 15.00 5.94
CA GLY A 119 8.49 15.37 6.53
C GLY A 119 8.45 14.82 7.95
N GLU A 120 8.84 15.63 8.92
CA GLU A 120 8.93 15.23 10.31
C GLU A 120 7.55 15.17 10.97
N ASN A 121 7.36 14.18 11.84
CA ASN A 121 6.18 14.04 12.69
C ASN A 121 4.84 14.16 11.93
N ALA A 122 4.72 13.50 10.77
CA ALA A 122 3.48 13.45 10.02
C ALA A 122 2.37 12.89 10.92
N ALA A 123 1.31 13.67 11.12
CA ALA A 123 0.27 13.37 12.09
C ALA A 123 -0.60 12.18 11.65
N PRO A 124 -0.92 11.23 12.56
CA PRO A 124 -1.82 10.13 12.24
C PRO A 124 -3.12 10.62 11.61
N PHE A 125 -3.62 9.88 10.63
CA PHE A 125 -4.88 10.12 9.92
C PHE A 125 -4.98 11.46 9.17
N SER A 126 -3.92 12.29 9.12
CA SER A 126 -3.93 13.53 8.33
C SER A 126 -4.07 13.22 6.84
N GLU A 127 -4.92 13.96 6.16
CA GLU A 127 -5.03 13.95 4.69
C GLU A 127 -4.25 15.11 4.05
N ASP A 128 -3.54 15.90 4.84
CA ASP A 128 -2.63 16.92 4.34
C ASP A 128 -1.43 16.27 3.63
N ASN A 129 -1.08 16.85 2.49
CA ASN A 129 0.01 16.30 1.68
C ASN A 129 1.39 16.74 2.20
N VAL A 130 2.24 15.77 2.50
CA VAL A 130 3.67 15.96 2.74
C VAL A 130 4.39 15.74 1.42
N LYS A 131 4.96 16.81 0.85
CA LYS A 131 5.59 16.78 -0.48
C LYS A 131 7.11 16.76 -0.38
N SER A 132 7.76 16.09 -1.34
CA SER A 132 9.23 16.11 -1.45
C SER A 132 9.78 17.46 -1.91
N GLY A 133 9.02 18.23 -2.69
CA GLY A 133 9.44 19.52 -3.26
C GLY A 133 10.33 19.40 -4.50
N GLU A 134 10.78 18.18 -4.82
CA GLU A 134 11.60 17.87 -6.00
C GLU A 134 11.41 16.40 -6.39
N PRO A 135 11.83 15.97 -7.61
CA PRO A 135 11.81 14.56 -8.00
C PRO A 135 12.69 13.70 -7.10
N VAL A 136 12.13 12.56 -6.63
CA VAL A 136 12.81 11.58 -5.77
C VAL A 136 12.68 10.17 -6.35
N ALA A 137 13.60 9.28 -6.01
CA ALA A 137 13.66 7.91 -6.51
C ALA A 137 13.31 6.85 -5.47
N ALA A 138 13.23 7.24 -4.21
CA ALA A 138 12.77 6.40 -3.11
C ALA A 138 12.19 7.26 -1.98
N VAL A 139 11.39 6.60 -1.10
CA VAL A 139 10.89 7.21 0.14
C VAL A 139 11.07 6.20 1.26
N LEU A 140 11.55 6.65 2.42
CA LEU A 140 11.67 5.83 3.63
C LEU A 140 10.76 6.41 4.72
N GLU A 141 9.81 5.61 5.20
CA GLU A 141 8.98 5.91 6.34
C GLU A 141 9.49 5.20 7.59
N ILE A 142 9.70 5.94 8.66
CA ILE A 142 10.11 5.45 9.98
C ILE A 142 9.22 6.06 11.07
N ASN A 143 9.28 5.56 12.29
CA ASN A 143 8.53 6.13 13.40
C ASN A 143 8.88 7.61 13.61
N ALA A 144 7.86 8.42 13.91
CA ALA A 144 8.02 9.86 14.11
C ALA A 144 9.02 10.21 15.21
N GLY A 145 9.77 11.28 14.98
CA GLY A 145 10.79 11.79 15.91
C GLY A 145 12.12 11.04 15.87
N LEU A 146 12.21 9.91 15.13
CA LEU A 146 13.47 9.17 15.03
C LEU A 146 14.52 9.93 14.22
N ALA A 147 14.11 10.64 13.16
CA ALA A 147 15.04 11.43 12.38
C ALA A 147 15.75 12.46 13.26
N ALA A 148 15.01 13.25 14.03
CA ALA A 148 15.56 14.23 14.96
C ALA A 148 16.43 13.56 16.06
N LYS A 149 15.93 12.47 16.68
CA LYS A 149 16.64 11.76 17.75
C LYS A 149 18.00 11.20 17.29
N LEU A 150 18.09 10.75 16.04
CA LEU A 150 19.29 10.14 15.46
C LEU A 150 20.15 11.15 14.69
N GLY A 151 19.77 12.42 14.67
CA GLY A 151 20.47 13.47 13.94
C GLY A 151 20.46 13.33 12.43
N ILE A 152 19.47 12.59 11.90
CA ILE A 152 19.25 12.40 10.46
C ILE A 152 18.66 13.68 9.85
N LYS A 153 19.24 14.17 8.75
CA LYS A 153 18.84 15.41 8.10
C LYS A 153 18.95 15.37 6.58
N ALA A 154 18.41 16.35 5.92
CA ALA A 154 18.59 16.51 4.48
C ALA A 154 20.08 16.59 4.14
N GLY A 155 20.48 15.91 3.06
CA GLY A 155 21.86 15.71 2.63
C GLY A 155 22.53 14.43 3.13
N ASP A 156 22.01 13.80 4.19
CA ASP A 156 22.52 12.51 4.66
C ASP A 156 22.31 11.41 3.62
N LYS A 157 23.15 10.35 3.69
CA LYS A 157 23.16 9.26 2.72
C LYS A 157 22.30 8.10 3.21
N VAL A 158 21.51 7.55 2.31
CA VAL A 158 20.69 6.34 2.55
C VAL A 158 21.17 5.23 1.62
N ARG A 159 21.39 4.06 2.17
CA ARG A 159 21.88 2.88 1.43
C ARG A 159 21.01 1.67 1.72
N TRP A 160 20.70 0.90 0.69
CA TRP A 160 20.05 -0.42 0.78
C TRP A 160 20.53 -1.32 -0.36
N ALA A 161 20.38 -2.64 -0.19
CA ALA A 161 20.66 -3.57 -1.27
C ALA A 161 19.66 -3.36 -2.41
N LYS A 162 20.15 -3.00 -3.60
CA LYS A 162 19.34 -2.98 -4.82
C LYS A 162 19.01 -4.43 -5.19
N GLN A 163 17.74 -4.76 -5.18
CA GLN A 163 17.24 -6.11 -5.51
C GLN A 163 16.59 -6.11 -6.88
#